data_65792753006d918bd200d2ee9de93778
#
_entry.id   65792753006d918bd200d2ee9de93778
#
_cell.length_a   1.000
_cell.length_b   1.000
_cell.length_c   1.000
_cell.angle_alpha   90.00
_cell.angle_beta   90.00
_cell.angle_gamma   90.00
#
_symmetry.space_group_name_H-M   'P 1'
#
loop_
_entity.id
_entity.type
_entity.pdbx_description
1 polymer ?
#
loop_
_entity_poly.entity_id
_entity_poly.type
_entity_poly.pdbx_seq_one_letter_code
_entity_poly.pdbx_strand_id
1 'polypeptide(L)'
;MNNDNRYNLNRISLIAKGQGAFLGAAVGDALGWPQEPEAKRVDNKNAATESSNGFQQWVRKSGGQYYPHEEVILAGEYSDDTQLILCTARSLLHGEKWWHYFIKNELPTWTRYERGGGGATKRAAQLWLAGQEPWSSIEKNKKQYFNAGGNGVAMRIMPHCFLGATDTNFGNIAKNIVANGVCTHGHPRALVGALAYGFAVWVAFQKTGTLKYGEIIEQVLSAVNLWSKLPNLENICPSWRRSAIEVNGEKYEDIWQKTVTEMLELLAQCQEGMKHGALSVEKEILTKLGCFNQSIKGSGTVTAAASIFLASRYAADPFHGIVEAGFARGADTDTVASMTGGILGALAGIEWLGNHAEQVQDARYIMNMAELLSSKETLVKDKICARTKITKSHLDSLMAQLEMSKLGDKFLFSDGREVQTSALLNHQSLSKTTVAVSWKLTATDGQSLYVKKISRFNPEKIIKTNEAIHINLSTKTIGETELQKVNVTNMAVKLRVRDMEKSRFFYERVLGLRVEKESNYWVKCGNIVLVPLDPVKKQRFSSESLTSDMIQTICIEVESLEVVYSNVCQVGAEIFKPTSEKQGWLHFTCLDPDGNAVEIDQLIF
;
A
#
# COMPACT_ATOMS: atom_id res chain seq x y z
N MET A 1 -11.88 -22.38 -45.34
CA MET A 1 -10.82 -21.92 -44.43
C MET A 1 -11.37 -20.69 -43.73
N ASN A 2 -12.02 -20.90 -42.60
CA ASN A 2 -12.74 -19.86 -41.89
C ASN A 2 -11.80 -19.09 -40.96
N ASN A 3 -11.65 -17.81 -41.23
CA ASN A 3 -11.01 -16.81 -40.37
C ASN A 3 -11.99 -16.39 -39.27
N ASP A 4 -12.14 -17.19 -38.21
CA ASP A 4 -12.86 -16.80 -37.00
C ASP A 4 -11.90 -16.72 -35.78
N ASN A 5 -10.79 -16.01 -35.96
CA ASN A 5 -9.93 -15.57 -34.86
C ASN A 5 -10.26 -14.13 -34.43
N ARG A 6 -11.55 -13.82 -34.28
CA ARG A 6 -11.95 -12.56 -33.66
C ARG A 6 -12.33 -12.82 -32.20
N TYR A 7 -11.38 -12.47 -31.32
CA TYR A 7 -11.61 -12.12 -29.91
C TYR A 7 -12.58 -13.03 -29.18
N ASN A 8 -12.17 -14.29 -29.03
CA ASN A 8 -12.63 -15.06 -27.89
C ASN A 8 -12.05 -14.35 -26.65
N LEU A 9 -12.79 -13.36 -26.13
CA LEU A 9 -12.60 -12.82 -24.79
C LEU A 9 -12.87 -13.99 -23.86
N ASN A 10 -11.82 -14.81 -23.67
CA ASN A 10 -11.79 -15.88 -22.70
C ASN A 10 -12.37 -15.32 -21.42
N ARG A 11 -13.36 -15.99 -20.85
CA ARG A 11 -13.93 -15.71 -19.55
C ARG A 11 -12.77 -15.43 -18.60
N ILE A 12 -12.58 -14.16 -18.21
CA ILE A 12 -11.61 -13.80 -17.19
C ILE A 12 -11.92 -14.65 -15.98
N SER A 13 -10.98 -15.46 -15.53
CA SER A 13 -11.22 -16.38 -14.42
C SER A 13 -11.57 -15.59 -13.16
N LEU A 14 -12.36 -16.18 -12.27
CA LEU A 14 -12.69 -15.52 -11.00
C LEU A 14 -11.43 -15.18 -10.19
N ILE A 15 -10.38 -16.01 -10.28
CA ILE A 15 -9.09 -15.73 -9.65
C ILE A 15 -8.46 -14.48 -10.24
N ALA A 16 -8.39 -14.35 -11.56
CA ALA A 16 -7.83 -13.17 -12.22
C ALA A 16 -8.63 -11.89 -11.90
N LYS A 17 -9.95 -11.99 -11.79
CA LYS A 17 -10.81 -10.89 -11.29
C LYS A 17 -10.50 -10.53 -9.84
N GLY A 18 -10.34 -11.54 -8.99
CA GLY A 18 -9.93 -11.35 -7.60
C GLY A 18 -8.58 -10.64 -7.50
N GLN A 19 -7.56 -11.15 -8.17
CA GLN A 19 -6.23 -10.54 -8.22
C GLN A 19 -6.31 -9.10 -8.75
N GLY A 20 -7.08 -8.87 -9.83
CA GLY A 20 -7.32 -7.55 -10.40
C GLY A 20 -8.00 -6.59 -9.42
N ALA A 21 -9.01 -7.06 -8.67
CA ALA A 21 -9.71 -6.24 -7.68
C ALA A 21 -8.80 -5.83 -6.51
N PHE A 22 -8.03 -6.78 -5.96
CA PHE A 22 -7.11 -6.51 -4.86
C PHE A 22 -5.95 -5.60 -5.30
N LEU A 23 -5.32 -5.89 -6.43
CA LEU A 23 -4.24 -5.05 -6.95
C LEU A 23 -4.75 -3.71 -7.46
N GLY A 24 -5.91 -3.68 -8.15
CA GLY A 24 -6.52 -2.44 -8.62
C GLY A 24 -6.83 -1.49 -7.46
N ALA A 25 -7.32 -2.03 -6.34
CA ALA A 25 -7.53 -1.25 -5.13
C ALA A 25 -6.20 -0.72 -4.56
N ALA A 26 -5.18 -1.57 -4.45
CA ALA A 26 -3.87 -1.17 -3.92
C ALA A 26 -3.14 -0.16 -4.82
N VAL A 27 -3.21 -0.31 -6.14
CA VAL A 27 -2.66 0.64 -7.11
C VAL A 27 -3.39 1.97 -7.04
N GLY A 28 -4.73 1.96 -6.97
CA GLY A 28 -5.52 3.17 -6.80
C GLY A 28 -5.18 3.92 -5.52
N ASP A 29 -5.11 3.23 -4.39
CA ASP A 29 -4.67 3.74 -3.10
C ASP A 29 -3.28 4.41 -3.21
N ALA A 30 -2.28 3.70 -3.71
CA ALA A 30 -0.90 4.20 -3.83
C ALA A 30 -0.74 5.36 -4.82
N LEU A 31 -1.61 5.50 -5.82
CA LEU A 31 -1.66 6.65 -6.73
C LEU A 31 -2.36 7.86 -6.09
N GLY A 32 -3.44 7.61 -5.35
CA GLY A 32 -4.26 8.66 -4.75
C GLY A 32 -3.66 9.27 -3.48
N TRP A 33 -2.99 8.48 -2.65
CA TRP A 33 -2.48 8.91 -1.36
C TRP A 33 -1.50 10.11 -1.43
N PRO A 34 -0.56 10.21 -2.40
CA PRO A 34 0.28 11.40 -2.57
C PRO A 34 -0.48 12.68 -2.96
N GLN A 35 -1.75 12.59 -3.30
CA GLN A 35 -2.57 13.74 -3.71
C GLN A 35 -3.36 14.34 -2.54
N GLU A 36 -3.34 13.69 -1.37
CA GLU A 36 -3.96 14.20 -0.15
C GLU A 36 -3.31 15.52 0.33
N PRO A 37 -4.06 16.41 1.06
CA PRO A 37 -3.57 17.73 1.48
C PRO A 37 -2.33 17.70 2.38
N GLU A 38 -2.13 16.61 3.13
CA GLU A 38 -0.98 16.42 4.02
C GLU A 38 0.32 16.11 3.27
N ALA A 39 0.24 15.82 1.98
CA ALA A 39 1.40 15.51 1.16
C ALA A 39 2.23 16.77 0.88
N LYS A 40 3.49 16.76 1.29
CA LYS A 40 4.49 17.66 0.74
C LYS A 40 5.10 16.99 -0.49
N ARG A 41 4.98 17.64 -1.64
CA ARG A 41 5.71 17.22 -2.81
C ARG A 41 7.18 17.50 -2.60
N VAL A 42 8.02 16.55 -2.90
CA VAL A 42 9.44 16.78 -3.10
C VAL A 42 9.52 17.68 -4.33
N ASP A 43 9.90 18.95 -4.13
CA ASP A 43 9.97 19.96 -5.19
C ASP A 43 10.95 19.52 -6.28
N ASN A 44 10.47 18.75 -7.23
CA ASN A 44 11.05 18.72 -8.55
C ASN A 44 10.43 19.88 -9.32
N LYS A 45 11.12 21.01 -9.38
CA LYS A 45 10.69 22.23 -10.08
C LYS A 45 10.34 22.00 -11.56
N ASN A 46 10.63 20.82 -12.11
CA ASN A 46 10.34 20.41 -13.48
C ASN A 46 9.14 19.46 -13.60
N ALA A 47 8.50 19.06 -12.50
CA ALA A 47 7.34 18.14 -12.54
C ALA A 47 5.98 18.85 -12.71
N ALA A 48 5.98 20.13 -13.08
CA ALA A 48 4.75 20.92 -13.16
C ALA A 48 3.91 20.68 -14.43
N THR A 49 4.35 19.83 -15.37
CA THR A 49 3.69 19.68 -16.68
C THR A 49 3.46 18.24 -17.13
N GLU A 50 3.96 17.24 -16.44
CA GLU A 50 3.64 15.86 -16.77
C GLU A 50 2.81 15.25 -15.64
N SER A 51 1.55 14.93 -15.92
CA SER A 51 0.79 13.94 -15.20
C SER A 51 1.53 12.60 -15.38
N SER A 52 2.56 12.35 -14.58
CA SER A 52 3.17 11.04 -14.55
C SER A 52 2.11 10.11 -13.95
N ASN A 53 1.46 9.29 -14.79
CA ASN A 53 0.53 8.24 -14.38
C ASN A 53 1.23 7.15 -13.56
N GLY A 54 2.39 7.45 -12.95
CA GLY A 54 3.21 6.56 -12.17
C GLY A 54 3.20 6.89 -10.67
N PHE A 55 3.63 5.91 -9.90
CA PHE A 55 3.82 6.09 -8.46
C PHE A 55 4.87 7.16 -8.15
N GLN A 56 4.64 7.91 -7.08
CA GLN A 56 5.50 9.02 -6.66
C GLN A 56 5.99 8.79 -5.22
N GLN A 57 7.27 9.08 -4.99
CA GLN A 57 7.77 9.24 -3.63
C GLN A 57 7.37 10.62 -3.11
N TRP A 58 6.94 10.68 -1.85
CA TRP A 58 6.50 11.94 -1.24
C TRP A 58 6.76 11.95 0.27
N VAL A 59 6.55 13.09 0.90
CA VAL A 59 6.74 13.27 2.33
C VAL A 59 5.40 13.57 2.99
N ARG A 60 5.03 12.70 3.94
CA ARG A 60 3.83 12.82 4.74
C ARG A 60 4.12 13.56 6.03
N LYS A 61 3.29 14.56 6.37
CA LYS A 61 3.25 15.13 7.72
C LYS A 61 2.44 14.21 8.63
N SER A 62 3.04 13.76 9.71
CA SER A 62 2.47 12.80 10.65
C SER A 62 2.60 13.28 12.10
N GLY A 63 1.91 12.63 13.06
CA GLY A 63 2.04 12.90 14.50
C GLY A 63 1.16 14.03 15.05
N GLY A 64 0.35 14.69 14.20
CA GLY A 64 -0.53 15.78 14.60
C GLY A 64 0.21 16.95 15.27
N GLN A 65 -0.50 17.73 16.10
CA GLN A 65 0.09 18.91 16.75
C GLN A 65 1.06 18.57 17.89
N TYR A 66 0.96 17.36 18.48
CA TYR A 66 1.74 17.01 19.68
C TYR A 66 3.09 16.36 19.37
N TYR A 67 3.17 15.67 18.24
CA TYR A 67 4.36 14.91 17.84
C TYR A 67 4.63 15.04 16.33
N PRO A 68 4.70 16.29 15.81
CA PRO A 68 4.81 16.52 14.38
C PRO A 68 6.15 16.01 13.84
N HIS A 69 6.09 15.20 12.81
CA HIS A 69 7.26 14.68 12.09
C HIS A 69 6.93 14.43 10.62
N GLU A 70 7.97 14.31 9.82
CA GLU A 70 7.88 13.99 8.40
C GLU A 70 8.26 12.53 8.18
N GLU A 71 7.43 11.82 7.43
CA GLU A 71 7.58 10.42 7.06
C GLU A 71 7.73 10.34 5.54
N VAL A 72 8.84 9.78 5.06
CA VAL A 72 9.03 9.51 3.63
C VAL A 72 8.20 8.29 3.26
N ILE A 73 7.35 8.44 2.26
CA ILE A 73 6.54 7.38 1.65
C ILE A 73 7.16 7.09 0.29
N LEU A 74 7.56 5.84 0.07
CA LEU A 74 8.18 5.44 -1.19
C LEU A 74 7.14 5.29 -2.30
N ALA A 75 7.58 5.36 -3.54
CA ALA A 75 6.73 5.14 -4.70
C ALA A 75 6.07 3.75 -4.64
N GLY A 76 4.75 3.70 -4.83
CA GLY A 76 3.98 2.46 -4.77
C GLY A 76 3.56 1.99 -3.37
N GLU A 77 3.97 2.68 -2.30
CA GLU A 77 3.47 2.39 -0.95
C GLU A 77 2.01 2.86 -0.79
N TYR A 78 1.20 2.02 -0.15
CA TYR A 78 -0.23 2.21 0.06
C TYR A 78 -0.58 2.65 1.50
N SER A 79 -1.79 3.16 1.67
CA SER A 79 -2.35 3.66 2.93
C SER A 79 -3.06 2.58 3.76
N ASP A 80 -3.90 2.99 4.71
CA ASP A 80 -4.75 2.11 5.51
C ASP A 80 -5.88 1.46 4.70
N ASP A 81 -6.25 1.98 3.55
CA ASP A 81 -7.23 1.36 2.65
C ASP A 81 -6.82 -0.08 2.31
N THR A 82 -5.66 -0.24 1.71
CA THR A 82 -5.12 -1.56 1.37
C THR A 82 -4.81 -2.39 2.61
N GLN A 83 -4.28 -1.78 3.68
CA GLN A 83 -4.04 -2.49 4.94
C GLN A 83 -5.32 -3.13 5.47
N LEU A 84 -6.45 -2.42 5.47
CA LEU A 84 -7.72 -2.92 6.00
C LEU A 84 -8.44 -3.88 5.04
N ILE A 85 -8.24 -3.77 3.72
CA ILE A 85 -8.61 -4.82 2.76
C ILE A 85 -7.92 -6.13 3.14
N LEU A 86 -6.60 -6.09 3.36
CA LEU A 86 -5.80 -7.27 3.72
C LEU A 86 -6.18 -7.82 5.11
N CYS A 87 -6.47 -6.96 6.10
CA CYS A 87 -6.99 -7.39 7.40
C CYS A 87 -8.33 -8.13 7.26
N THR A 88 -9.23 -7.60 6.42
CA THR A 88 -10.51 -8.25 6.14
C THR A 88 -10.31 -9.60 5.44
N ALA A 89 -9.44 -9.64 4.43
CA ALA A 89 -9.14 -10.86 3.69
C ALA A 89 -8.56 -11.97 4.59
N ARG A 90 -7.55 -11.64 5.39
CA ARG A 90 -6.97 -12.60 6.37
C ARG A 90 -8.01 -13.12 7.34
N SER A 91 -8.89 -12.23 7.82
CA SER A 91 -9.97 -12.64 8.72
C SER A 91 -10.88 -13.68 8.08
N LEU A 92 -11.25 -13.48 6.81
CA LEU A 92 -12.14 -14.38 6.07
C LEU A 92 -11.57 -15.79 5.89
N LEU A 93 -10.25 -15.95 5.88
CA LEU A 93 -9.61 -17.27 5.87
C LEU A 93 -9.90 -18.10 7.12
N HIS A 94 -10.44 -17.50 8.19
CA HIS A 94 -10.90 -18.20 9.40
C HIS A 94 -12.36 -18.71 9.32
N GLY A 95 -12.98 -18.68 8.11
CA GLY A 95 -14.33 -19.18 7.89
C GLY A 95 -15.36 -18.50 8.79
N GLU A 96 -16.22 -19.27 9.46
CA GLU A 96 -17.28 -18.72 10.33
C GLU A 96 -16.78 -17.89 11.51
N LYS A 97 -15.51 -18.03 11.89
CA LYS A 97 -14.89 -17.28 13.00
C LYS A 97 -14.30 -15.93 12.54
N TRP A 98 -14.43 -15.57 11.27
CA TRP A 98 -13.81 -14.39 10.67
C TRP A 98 -14.06 -13.11 11.48
N TRP A 99 -15.30 -12.87 11.92
CA TRP A 99 -15.66 -11.67 12.66
C TRP A 99 -14.93 -11.56 14.01
N HIS A 100 -14.87 -12.65 14.77
CA HIS A 100 -14.13 -12.71 16.03
C HIS A 100 -12.63 -12.52 15.80
N TYR A 101 -12.09 -13.08 14.72
CA TYR A 101 -10.69 -12.89 14.38
C TYR A 101 -10.39 -11.44 14.01
N PHE A 102 -11.24 -10.81 13.22
CA PHE A 102 -11.11 -9.41 12.83
C PHE A 102 -11.05 -8.47 14.04
N ILE A 103 -11.98 -8.59 14.99
CA ILE A 103 -12.06 -7.70 16.16
C ILE A 103 -11.04 -8.03 17.26
N LYS A 104 -10.61 -9.29 17.40
CA LYS A 104 -9.71 -9.74 18.48
C LYS A 104 -8.25 -9.78 18.08
N ASN A 105 -7.96 -9.87 16.79
CA ASN A 105 -6.59 -10.03 16.28
C ASN A 105 -6.24 -8.93 15.27
N GLU A 106 -6.96 -8.81 14.15
CA GLU A 106 -6.59 -7.92 13.07
C GLU A 106 -6.65 -6.44 13.48
N LEU A 107 -7.79 -5.95 13.92
CA LEU A 107 -7.93 -4.55 14.33
C LEU A 107 -6.98 -4.14 15.48
N PRO A 108 -6.84 -4.94 16.57
CA PRO A 108 -5.86 -4.65 17.62
C PRO A 108 -4.42 -4.59 17.10
N THR A 109 -4.01 -5.56 16.29
CA THR A 109 -2.66 -5.61 15.70
C THR A 109 -2.40 -4.46 14.74
N TRP A 110 -3.38 -4.12 13.90
CA TRP A 110 -3.32 -3.02 12.94
C TRP A 110 -2.95 -1.69 13.59
N THR A 111 -3.35 -1.45 14.85
CA THR A 111 -2.98 -0.22 15.58
C THR A 111 -1.48 0.02 15.69
N ARG A 112 -0.63 -0.99 15.44
CA ARG A 112 0.83 -0.90 15.53
C ARG A 112 1.51 -0.55 14.20
N TYR A 113 0.86 -0.86 13.06
CA TYR A 113 1.44 -0.61 11.75
C TYR A 113 0.53 0.25 10.84
N GLU A 114 -0.48 0.91 11.42
CA GLU A 114 -1.40 1.74 10.66
C GLU A 114 -0.69 2.92 9.99
N ARG A 115 -1.03 3.20 8.75
CA ARG A 115 -0.51 4.31 7.97
C ARG A 115 -1.65 5.06 7.28
N GLY A 116 -2.11 6.15 7.85
CA GLY A 116 -3.18 6.96 7.27
C GLY A 116 -4.52 6.82 7.96
N GLY A 117 -4.69 5.83 8.80
CA GLY A 117 -5.97 5.44 9.35
C GLY A 117 -6.86 6.54 9.88
N GLY A 118 -8.14 6.48 9.50
CA GLY A 118 -9.18 7.41 9.94
C GLY A 118 -9.45 7.34 11.45
N GLY A 119 -9.84 8.48 12.04
CA GLY A 119 -10.06 8.60 13.49
C GLY A 119 -11.10 7.63 14.05
N ALA A 120 -12.16 7.29 13.29
CA ALA A 120 -13.19 6.36 13.74
C ALA A 120 -12.63 4.94 13.85
N THR A 121 -11.93 4.45 12.82
CA THR A 121 -11.30 3.12 12.81
C THR A 121 -10.27 2.99 13.93
N LYS A 122 -9.39 3.98 14.12
CA LYS A 122 -8.39 3.99 15.19
C LYS A 122 -9.00 3.92 16.57
N ARG A 123 -10.03 4.73 16.85
CA ARG A 123 -10.72 4.69 18.15
C ARG A 123 -11.37 3.35 18.41
N ALA A 124 -12.07 2.79 17.43
CA ALA A 124 -12.70 1.48 17.57
C ALA A 124 -11.67 0.36 17.78
N ALA A 125 -10.56 0.35 17.03
CA ALA A 125 -9.49 -0.62 17.20
C ALA A 125 -8.85 -0.55 18.59
N GLN A 126 -8.68 0.65 19.17
CA GLN A 126 -8.21 0.82 20.54
C GLN A 126 -9.21 0.29 21.58
N LEU A 127 -10.52 0.47 21.35
CA LEU A 127 -11.55 -0.09 22.22
C LEU A 127 -11.55 -1.62 22.16
N TRP A 128 -11.45 -2.22 20.97
CA TRP A 128 -11.31 -3.66 20.81
C TRP A 128 -10.06 -4.22 21.51
N LEU A 129 -8.92 -3.50 21.40
CA LEU A 129 -7.68 -3.84 22.11
C LEU A 129 -7.88 -3.83 23.64
N ALA A 130 -8.65 -2.86 24.14
CA ALA A 130 -9.03 -2.78 25.56
C ALA A 130 -10.10 -3.82 25.97
N GLY A 131 -10.62 -4.60 25.02
CA GLY A 131 -11.68 -5.60 25.26
C GLY A 131 -13.07 -4.98 25.40
N GLN A 132 -13.27 -3.78 24.87
CA GLN A 132 -14.53 -3.06 24.91
C GLN A 132 -15.16 -3.00 23.52
N GLU A 133 -16.44 -3.25 23.43
CA GLU A 133 -17.22 -3.03 22.21
C GLU A 133 -17.41 -1.51 22.01
N PRO A 134 -17.16 -0.96 20.80
CA PRO A 134 -17.29 0.49 20.55
C PRO A 134 -18.66 1.06 20.89
N TRP A 135 -19.71 0.28 20.74
CA TRP A 135 -21.11 0.66 21.01
C TRP A 135 -21.55 0.47 22.45
N SER A 136 -20.77 -0.22 23.30
CA SER A 136 -21.06 -0.43 24.72
C SER A 136 -20.07 0.26 25.66
N SER A 137 -19.20 1.14 25.12
CA SER A 137 -18.24 1.90 25.90
C SER A 137 -18.90 3.12 26.58
N ILE A 138 -18.08 3.97 27.22
CA ILE A 138 -18.59 5.20 27.86
C ILE A 138 -19.35 6.09 26.87
N GLU A 139 -20.33 6.86 27.38
CA GLU A 139 -21.28 7.65 26.58
C GLU A 139 -20.62 8.52 25.49
N LYS A 140 -19.50 9.16 25.80
CA LYS A 140 -18.76 9.98 24.82
C LYS A 140 -18.28 9.13 23.63
N ASN A 141 -17.69 7.97 23.86
CA ASN A 141 -17.18 7.08 22.82
C ASN A 141 -18.34 6.48 22.01
N LYS A 142 -19.41 6.10 22.69
CA LYS A 142 -20.64 5.57 22.12
C LYS A 142 -21.27 6.57 21.14
N LYS A 143 -21.42 7.85 21.53
CA LYS A 143 -21.89 8.92 20.63
C LYS A 143 -20.95 9.14 19.43
N GLN A 144 -19.64 9.18 19.67
CA GLN A 144 -18.67 9.32 18.57
C GLN A 144 -18.74 8.15 17.58
N TYR A 145 -18.95 6.93 18.10
CA TYR A 145 -19.10 5.74 17.28
C TYR A 145 -20.36 5.79 16.40
N PHE A 146 -21.54 6.13 16.97
CA PHE A 146 -22.78 6.25 16.21
C PHE A 146 -22.83 7.47 15.29
N ASN A 147 -21.94 8.44 15.46
CA ASN A 147 -21.75 9.57 14.54
C ASN A 147 -20.66 9.30 13.48
N ALA A 148 -20.00 8.15 13.50
CA ALA A 148 -18.96 7.81 12.54
C ALA A 148 -19.60 7.34 11.21
N GLY A 149 -19.73 8.24 10.25
CA GLY A 149 -20.33 8.02 8.93
C GLY A 149 -19.32 8.04 7.77
N GLY A 150 -18.01 7.91 8.06
CA GLY A 150 -16.96 7.94 7.06
C GLY A 150 -16.89 6.67 6.19
N ASN A 151 -16.06 6.73 5.16
CA ASN A 151 -15.87 5.68 4.16
C ASN A 151 -15.03 4.49 4.63
N GLY A 152 -14.45 4.52 5.83
CA GLY A 152 -13.59 3.47 6.37
C GLY A 152 -14.19 2.06 6.43
N VAL A 153 -15.51 1.91 6.17
CA VAL A 153 -16.16 0.63 5.94
C VAL A 153 -16.10 0.25 4.46
N ALA A 154 -16.59 1.13 3.57
CA ALA A 154 -16.70 0.85 2.16
C ALA A 154 -15.35 0.48 1.52
N MET A 155 -14.27 1.17 1.91
CA MET A 155 -12.93 0.96 1.37
C MET A 155 -12.38 -0.47 1.58
N ARG A 156 -12.84 -1.18 2.63
CA ARG A 156 -12.23 -2.47 3.03
C ARG A 156 -13.10 -3.71 2.81
N ILE A 157 -14.36 -3.55 2.33
CA ILE A 157 -15.31 -4.69 2.30
C ILE A 157 -15.24 -5.56 1.04
N MET A 158 -14.49 -5.17 0.02
CA MET A 158 -14.38 -5.89 -1.25
C MET A 158 -14.05 -7.40 -1.09
N PRO A 159 -13.24 -7.86 -0.12
CA PRO A 159 -13.00 -9.29 0.08
C PRO A 159 -14.25 -10.10 0.40
N HIS A 160 -15.28 -9.53 1.06
CA HIS A 160 -16.56 -10.19 1.29
C HIS A 160 -17.30 -10.43 -0.03
N CYS A 161 -17.24 -9.47 -0.96
CA CYS A 161 -17.86 -9.57 -2.27
C CYS A 161 -17.17 -10.62 -3.14
N PHE A 162 -15.83 -10.69 -3.06
CA PHE A 162 -15.04 -11.70 -3.78
C PHE A 162 -15.34 -13.12 -3.27
N LEU A 163 -15.35 -13.32 -1.94
CA LEU A 163 -15.69 -14.63 -1.36
C LEU A 163 -17.09 -15.10 -1.75
N GLY A 164 -18.06 -14.17 -1.81
CA GLY A 164 -19.45 -14.41 -2.25
C GLY A 164 -19.70 -14.21 -3.75
N ALA A 165 -18.66 -14.13 -4.59
CA ALA A 165 -18.81 -13.84 -6.02
C ALA A 165 -19.61 -14.90 -6.79
N THR A 166 -19.68 -16.13 -6.29
CA THR A 166 -20.48 -17.23 -6.87
C THR A 166 -21.86 -17.37 -6.23
N ASP A 167 -22.18 -16.58 -5.21
CA ASP A 167 -23.47 -16.65 -4.55
C ASP A 167 -24.56 -16.03 -5.45
N THR A 168 -25.73 -16.64 -5.44
CA THR A 168 -26.90 -16.15 -6.21
C THR A 168 -27.68 -15.07 -5.48
N ASN A 169 -27.40 -14.84 -4.20
CA ASN A 169 -28.10 -13.90 -3.34
C ASN A 169 -27.11 -13.01 -2.56
N PHE A 170 -27.28 -11.70 -2.68
CA PHE A 170 -26.46 -10.72 -1.99
C PHE A 170 -26.71 -10.64 -0.47
N GLY A 171 -27.79 -11.21 0.05
CA GLY A 171 -28.20 -11.04 1.45
C GLY A 171 -27.15 -11.48 2.49
N ASN A 172 -26.46 -12.61 2.24
CA ASN A 172 -25.37 -13.06 3.13
C ASN A 172 -24.15 -12.13 3.05
N ILE A 173 -23.83 -11.65 1.85
CA ILE A 173 -22.75 -10.69 1.62
C ILE A 173 -23.09 -9.38 2.33
N ALA A 174 -24.30 -8.86 2.17
CA ALA A 174 -24.79 -7.66 2.85
C ALA A 174 -24.68 -7.77 4.37
N LYS A 175 -25.08 -8.93 4.93
CA LYS A 175 -24.94 -9.21 6.37
C LYS A 175 -23.48 -9.13 6.83
N ASN A 176 -22.57 -9.74 6.08
CA ASN A 176 -21.14 -9.73 6.40
C ASN A 176 -20.52 -8.34 6.23
N ILE A 177 -20.91 -7.57 5.22
CA ILE A 177 -20.49 -6.17 5.03
C ILE A 177 -20.89 -5.32 6.24
N VAL A 178 -22.15 -5.40 6.67
CA VAL A 178 -22.62 -4.60 7.82
C VAL A 178 -21.97 -5.10 9.11
N ALA A 179 -21.81 -6.41 9.30
CA ALA A 179 -21.09 -6.97 10.45
C ALA A 179 -19.63 -6.50 10.52
N ASN A 180 -18.95 -6.40 9.37
CA ASN A 180 -17.61 -5.80 9.29
C ASN A 180 -17.66 -4.30 9.62
N GLY A 181 -18.65 -3.59 9.08
CA GLY A 181 -18.82 -2.14 9.25
C GLY A 181 -19.02 -1.74 10.71
N VAL A 182 -19.91 -2.41 11.41
CA VAL A 182 -20.21 -2.12 12.82
C VAL A 182 -19.02 -2.33 13.76
N CYS A 183 -17.98 -3.06 13.34
CA CYS A 183 -16.77 -3.15 14.14
C CYS A 183 -16.13 -1.78 14.42
N THR A 184 -16.38 -0.78 13.56
CA THR A 184 -15.71 0.54 13.64
C THR A 184 -16.63 1.75 13.47
N HIS A 185 -17.78 1.60 12.79
CA HIS A 185 -18.68 2.70 12.42
C HIS A 185 -20.13 2.32 12.72
N GLY A 186 -20.84 3.20 13.41
CA GLY A 186 -22.23 2.98 13.78
C GLY A 186 -23.23 3.83 12.99
N HIS A 187 -22.79 4.84 12.23
CA HIS A 187 -23.69 5.70 11.48
C HIS A 187 -24.12 5.09 10.15
N PRO A 188 -25.39 5.16 9.76
CA PRO A 188 -25.90 4.61 8.51
C PRO A 188 -25.12 5.02 7.24
N ARG A 189 -24.58 6.24 7.15
CA ARG A 189 -23.79 6.68 5.98
C ARG A 189 -22.61 5.75 5.67
N ALA A 190 -21.90 5.28 6.70
CA ALA A 190 -20.81 4.33 6.52
C ALA A 190 -21.30 2.97 6.03
N LEU A 191 -22.44 2.51 6.56
CA LEU A 191 -22.95 1.16 6.33
C LEU A 191 -23.73 1.06 5.00
N VAL A 192 -24.58 2.04 4.71
CA VAL A 192 -25.35 2.11 3.45
C VAL A 192 -24.41 2.35 2.26
N GLY A 193 -23.42 3.25 2.40
CA GLY A 193 -22.40 3.45 1.37
C GLY A 193 -21.62 2.16 1.08
N ALA A 194 -21.23 1.42 2.13
CA ALA A 194 -20.56 0.14 1.99
C ALA A 194 -21.45 -0.94 1.33
N LEU A 195 -22.76 -0.95 1.60
CA LEU A 195 -23.69 -1.87 0.95
C LEU A 195 -23.86 -1.57 -0.54
N ALA A 196 -24.04 -0.30 -0.91
CA ALA A 196 -24.16 0.10 -2.31
C ALA A 196 -22.87 -0.19 -3.10
N TYR A 197 -21.72 0.15 -2.53
CA TYR A 197 -20.42 -0.18 -3.09
C TYR A 197 -20.21 -1.70 -3.21
N GLY A 198 -20.47 -2.43 -2.13
CA GLY A 198 -20.35 -3.88 -2.12
C GLY A 198 -21.24 -4.57 -3.15
N PHE A 199 -22.45 -4.04 -3.37
CA PHE A 199 -23.33 -4.56 -4.42
C PHE A 199 -22.74 -4.31 -5.81
N ALA A 200 -22.18 -3.12 -6.07
CA ALA A 200 -21.49 -2.81 -7.32
C ALA A 200 -20.28 -3.74 -7.57
N VAL A 201 -19.45 -3.99 -6.54
CA VAL A 201 -18.32 -4.92 -6.62
C VAL A 201 -18.80 -6.36 -6.88
N TRP A 202 -19.84 -6.80 -6.19
CA TRP A 202 -20.40 -8.15 -6.37
C TRP A 202 -20.94 -8.35 -7.79
N VAL A 203 -21.67 -7.37 -8.33
CA VAL A 203 -22.11 -7.35 -9.73
C VAL A 203 -20.92 -7.43 -10.70
N ALA A 204 -19.87 -6.65 -10.42
CA ALA A 204 -18.65 -6.65 -11.24
C ALA A 204 -17.98 -8.03 -11.29
N PHE A 205 -17.89 -8.74 -10.16
CA PHE A 205 -17.36 -10.11 -10.13
C PHE A 205 -18.21 -11.09 -10.95
N GLN A 206 -19.53 -10.95 -10.92
CA GLN A 206 -20.46 -11.83 -11.64
C GLN A 206 -20.59 -11.51 -13.13
N LYS A 207 -20.19 -10.29 -13.55
CA LYS A 207 -20.34 -9.86 -14.93
C LYS A 207 -19.55 -10.75 -15.87
N THR A 208 -20.26 -11.25 -16.89
CA THR A 208 -19.67 -12.00 -18.02
C THR A 208 -20.05 -11.30 -19.32
N GLY A 209 -19.14 -11.30 -20.29
CA GLY A 209 -19.35 -10.64 -21.58
C GLY A 209 -19.26 -9.10 -21.52
N THR A 210 -19.73 -8.43 -22.56
CA THR A 210 -19.61 -6.99 -22.73
C THR A 210 -20.40 -6.22 -21.68
N LEU A 211 -19.77 -5.23 -21.04
CA LEU A 211 -20.44 -4.29 -20.15
C LEU A 211 -21.02 -3.12 -20.98
N LYS A 212 -22.28 -2.76 -20.74
CA LYS A 212 -22.87 -1.55 -21.32
C LYS A 212 -22.41 -0.33 -20.52
N TYR A 213 -22.30 0.79 -21.22
CA TYR A 213 -21.96 2.07 -20.59
C TYR A 213 -23.01 2.44 -19.53
N GLY A 214 -22.60 2.65 -18.28
CA GLY A 214 -23.48 2.93 -17.14
C GLY A 214 -24.19 1.72 -16.53
N GLU A 215 -23.98 0.50 -17.02
CA GLU A 215 -24.69 -0.71 -16.57
C GLU A 215 -24.57 -0.97 -15.07
N ILE A 216 -23.39 -0.69 -14.45
CA ILE A 216 -23.21 -0.91 -13.00
C ILE A 216 -24.14 0.01 -12.21
N ILE A 217 -24.22 1.30 -12.55
CA ILE A 217 -25.11 2.25 -11.87
C ILE A 217 -26.57 1.80 -12.02
N GLU A 218 -26.97 1.39 -13.23
CA GLU A 218 -28.33 0.91 -13.49
C GLU A 218 -28.66 -0.32 -12.63
N GLN A 219 -27.73 -1.26 -12.51
CA GLN A 219 -27.92 -2.45 -11.68
C GLN A 219 -28.00 -2.11 -10.19
N VAL A 220 -27.16 -1.20 -9.68
CA VAL A 220 -27.24 -0.75 -8.28
C VAL A 220 -28.58 -0.05 -8.01
N LEU A 221 -29.03 0.82 -8.90
CA LEU A 221 -30.32 1.53 -8.75
C LEU A 221 -31.53 0.57 -8.82
N SER A 222 -31.53 -0.33 -9.80
CA SER A 222 -32.67 -1.27 -10.00
C SER A 222 -32.77 -2.30 -8.87
N ALA A 223 -31.64 -2.65 -8.23
CA ALA A 223 -31.58 -3.66 -7.20
C ALA A 223 -31.61 -3.08 -5.77
N VAL A 224 -32.11 -1.87 -5.57
CA VAL A 224 -32.14 -1.19 -4.26
C VAL A 224 -32.71 -2.10 -3.14
N ASN A 225 -33.72 -2.90 -3.43
CA ASN A 225 -34.34 -3.81 -2.46
C ASN A 225 -33.38 -4.92 -1.94
N LEU A 226 -32.28 -5.19 -2.63
CA LEU A 226 -31.29 -6.22 -2.26
C LEU A 226 -30.22 -5.70 -1.33
N TRP A 227 -29.84 -4.43 -1.43
CA TRP A 227 -28.73 -3.85 -0.65
C TRP A 227 -29.18 -2.79 0.38
N SER A 228 -30.36 -2.19 0.25
CA SER A 228 -30.75 -1.06 1.11
C SER A 228 -31.25 -1.45 2.51
N LYS A 229 -31.59 -2.73 2.72
CA LYS A 229 -32.14 -3.20 4.00
C LYS A 229 -31.06 -3.36 5.05
N LEU A 230 -31.36 -2.93 6.29
CA LEU A 230 -30.49 -3.22 7.43
C LEU A 230 -30.58 -4.72 7.77
N PRO A 231 -29.47 -5.50 7.63
CA PRO A 231 -29.49 -6.92 7.94
C PRO A 231 -29.65 -7.20 9.44
N ASN A 232 -30.21 -8.36 9.77
CA ASN A 232 -30.21 -8.84 11.15
C ASN A 232 -28.82 -9.36 11.54
N LEU A 233 -28.22 -8.76 12.60
CA LEU A 233 -26.89 -9.07 13.12
C LEU A 233 -26.91 -9.82 14.47
N GLU A 234 -28.06 -10.26 14.96
CA GLU A 234 -28.20 -10.86 16.30
C GLU A 234 -27.28 -12.05 16.53
N ASN A 235 -27.02 -12.85 15.49
CA ASN A 235 -26.12 -14.01 15.59
C ASN A 235 -24.62 -13.63 15.58
N ILE A 236 -24.26 -12.39 15.25
CA ILE A 236 -22.86 -11.93 15.14
C ILE A 236 -22.53 -10.96 16.26
N CYS A 237 -23.35 -9.92 16.44
CA CYS A 237 -23.17 -8.86 17.44
C CYS A 237 -24.52 -8.47 18.09
N PRO A 238 -25.05 -9.31 18.99
CA PRO A 238 -26.41 -9.14 19.52
C PRO A 238 -26.62 -7.86 20.33
N SER A 239 -25.57 -7.33 20.97
CA SER A 239 -25.62 -6.08 21.74
C SER A 239 -25.72 -4.82 20.89
N TRP A 240 -25.27 -4.87 19.63
CA TRP A 240 -25.17 -3.68 18.77
C TRP A 240 -26.52 -3.03 18.50
N ARG A 241 -27.52 -3.81 18.12
CA ARG A 241 -28.85 -3.32 17.79
C ARG A 241 -29.49 -2.59 18.98
N ARG A 242 -29.39 -3.14 20.17
CA ARG A 242 -29.88 -2.51 21.40
C ARG A 242 -29.21 -1.18 21.63
N SER A 243 -27.88 -1.12 21.51
CA SER A 243 -27.12 0.10 21.70
C SER A 243 -27.44 1.18 20.64
N ALA A 244 -27.74 0.78 19.40
CA ALA A 244 -28.16 1.70 18.35
C ALA A 244 -29.51 2.37 18.67
N ILE A 245 -30.46 1.60 19.22
CA ILE A 245 -31.76 2.08 19.68
C ILE A 245 -31.58 2.98 20.92
N GLU A 246 -30.77 2.59 21.91
CA GLU A 246 -30.53 3.38 23.12
C GLU A 246 -29.99 4.78 22.83
N VAL A 247 -29.06 4.91 21.84
CA VAL A 247 -28.41 6.21 21.54
C VAL A 247 -29.29 7.08 20.64
N ASN A 248 -29.94 6.48 19.65
CA ASN A 248 -30.68 7.22 18.62
C ASN A 248 -32.21 7.05 18.78
N GLY A 249 -32.66 6.22 19.71
CA GLY A 249 -34.07 5.84 19.86
C GLY A 249 -34.55 5.04 18.64
N GLU A 250 -35.85 4.96 18.46
CA GLU A 250 -36.47 4.36 17.25
C GLU A 250 -36.05 5.08 15.96
N LYS A 251 -35.47 6.27 16.09
CA LYS A 251 -34.99 7.09 14.98
C LYS A 251 -33.80 6.50 14.20
N TYR A 252 -33.17 5.39 14.67
CA TYR A 252 -32.07 4.78 13.91
C TYR A 252 -32.54 4.27 12.54
N GLU A 253 -33.71 3.66 12.49
CA GLU A 253 -34.34 3.24 11.23
C GLU A 253 -34.66 4.44 10.33
N ASP A 254 -35.15 5.53 10.90
CA ASP A 254 -35.43 6.75 10.15
C ASP A 254 -34.14 7.34 9.56
N ILE A 255 -33.05 7.35 10.34
CA ILE A 255 -31.73 7.80 9.86
C ILE A 255 -31.25 6.86 8.75
N TRP A 256 -31.46 5.54 8.90
CA TRP A 256 -31.12 4.55 7.88
C TRP A 256 -31.87 4.82 6.58
N GLN A 257 -33.20 4.98 6.62
CA GLN A 257 -34.03 5.26 5.44
C GLN A 257 -33.65 6.60 4.77
N LYS A 258 -33.41 7.65 5.55
CA LYS A 258 -32.91 8.93 5.03
C LYS A 258 -31.58 8.76 4.32
N THR A 259 -30.70 7.92 4.86
CA THR A 259 -29.38 7.65 4.25
C THR A 259 -29.52 6.82 2.97
N VAL A 260 -30.46 5.88 2.91
CA VAL A 260 -30.78 5.16 1.68
C VAL A 260 -31.27 6.14 0.60
N THR A 261 -32.17 7.07 0.96
CA THR A 261 -32.63 8.13 0.05
C THR A 261 -31.47 9.00 -0.43
N GLU A 262 -30.58 9.46 0.48
CA GLU A 262 -29.35 10.18 0.15
C GLU A 262 -28.50 9.41 -0.87
N MET A 263 -28.28 8.11 -0.66
CA MET A 263 -27.50 7.26 -1.57
C MET A 263 -28.14 7.14 -2.96
N LEU A 264 -29.47 7.00 -3.00
CA LEU A 264 -30.20 6.93 -4.28
C LEU A 264 -30.15 8.26 -5.05
N GLU A 265 -30.24 9.40 -4.36
CA GLU A 265 -30.08 10.72 -4.96
C GLU A 265 -28.67 10.90 -5.56
N LEU A 266 -27.62 10.46 -4.85
CA LEU A 266 -26.24 10.49 -5.34
C LEU A 266 -26.09 9.58 -6.58
N LEU A 267 -26.63 8.36 -6.56
CA LEU A 267 -26.58 7.45 -7.70
C LEU A 267 -27.39 7.97 -8.90
N ALA A 268 -28.51 8.65 -8.68
CA ALA A 268 -29.27 9.30 -9.74
C ALA A 268 -28.47 10.44 -10.40
N GLN A 269 -27.71 11.23 -9.62
CA GLN A 269 -26.78 12.22 -10.16
C GLN A 269 -25.67 11.57 -10.97
N CYS A 270 -25.13 10.42 -10.53
CA CYS A 270 -24.17 9.62 -11.30
C CYS A 270 -24.78 9.18 -12.64
N GLN A 271 -26.00 8.64 -12.62
CA GLN A 271 -26.71 8.19 -13.84
C GLN A 271 -26.94 9.35 -14.80
N GLU A 272 -27.32 10.53 -14.32
CA GLU A 272 -27.47 11.72 -15.14
C GLU A 272 -26.12 12.15 -15.75
N GLY A 273 -25.05 12.10 -14.96
CA GLY A 273 -23.69 12.38 -15.46
C GLY A 273 -23.26 11.42 -16.59
N MET A 274 -23.70 10.15 -16.55
CA MET A 274 -23.42 9.20 -17.62
C MET A 274 -24.13 9.58 -18.94
N LYS A 275 -25.34 10.17 -18.89
CA LYS A 275 -26.07 10.58 -20.10
C LYS A 275 -25.37 11.66 -20.90
N HIS A 276 -24.59 12.52 -20.26
CA HIS A 276 -23.81 13.56 -20.93
C HIS A 276 -22.59 13.00 -21.71
N GLY A 277 -22.30 11.72 -21.58
CA GLY A 277 -21.26 11.01 -22.32
C GLY A 277 -19.85 11.58 -22.04
N ALA A 278 -18.97 11.46 -23.01
CA ALA A 278 -17.58 11.92 -22.93
C ALA A 278 -17.41 13.45 -22.86
N LEU A 279 -18.48 14.20 -23.10
CA LEU A 279 -18.46 15.67 -23.10
C LEU A 279 -18.65 16.28 -21.69
N SER A 280 -19.09 15.48 -20.69
CA SER A 280 -19.19 15.97 -19.31
C SER A 280 -17.83 15.97 -18.64
N VAL A 281 -17.56 17.03 -17.90
CA VAL A 281 -16.33 17.12 -17.11
C VAL A 281 -16.56 16.34 -15.81
N GLU A 282 -15.76 15.30 -15.54
CA GLU A 282 -15.83 14.44 -14.33
C GLU A 282 -15.89 15.28 -13.05
N LYS A 283 -15.09 16.34 -13.01
CA LYS A 283 -15.01 17.27 -11.88
C LYS A 283 -16.37 17.91 -11.56
N GLU A 284 -17.21 18.15 -12.56
CA GLU A 284 -18.56 18.71 -12.33
C GLU A 284 -19.44 17.71 -11.56
N ILE A 285 -19.44 16.44 -11.97
CA ILE A 285 -20.21 15.40 -11.29
C ILE A 285 -19.65 15.15 -9.89
N LEU A 286 -18.32 15.00 -9.74
CA LEU A 286 -17.69 14.84 -8.43
C LEU A 286 -17.99 16.03 -7.50
N THR A 287 -18.10 17.25 -8.04
CA THR A 287 -18.51 18.44 -7.27
C THR A 287 -19.97 18.33 -6.82
N LYS A 288 -20.88 17.93 -7.70
CA LYS A 288 -22.29 17.72 -7.35
C LYS A 288 -22.47 16.64 -6.29
N LEU A 289 -21.69 15.55 -6.37
CA LEU A 289 -21.68 14.48 -5.36
C LEU A 289 -21.12 14.95 -3.99
N GLY A 290 -20.44 16.09 -3.93
CA GLY A 290 -19.86 16.62 -2.70
C GLY A 290 -18.42 16.15 -2.42
N CYS A 291 -17.72 15.55 -3.39
CA CYS A 291 -16.35 15.03 -3.21
C CYS A 291 -15.32 16.10 -2.81
N PHE A 292 -15.57 17.36 -3.12
CA PHE A 292 -14.70 18.49 -2.75
C PHE A 292 -15.18 19.28 -1.53
N ASN A 293 -16.32 18.89 -0.92
CA ASN A 293 -16.82 19.51 0.29
C ASN A 293 -16.14 18.90 1.51
N GLN A 294 -15.33 19.70 2.22
CA GLN A 294 -14.53 19.25 3.36
C GLN A 294 -15.33 18.60 4.50
N SER A 295 -16.63 18.88 4.62
CA SER A 295 -17.47 18.31 5.68
C SER A 295 -18.02 16.91 5.34
N ILE A 296 -18.07 16.54 4.06
CA ILE A 296 -18.69 15.27 3.60
C ILE A 296 -17.84 14.48 2.62
N LYS A 297 -16.70 15.00 2.13
CA LYS A 297 -15.87 14.34 1.10
C LYS A 297 -15.47 12.89 1.47
N GLY A 298 -15.23 12.60 2.74
CA GLY A 298 -14.93 11.28 3.28
C GLY A 298 -16.17 10.53 3.80
N SER A 299 -17.40 10.97 3.46
CA SER A 299 -18.62 10.23 3.80
C SER A 299 -18.72 8.92 3.04
N GLY A 300 -19.16 7.84 3.70
CA GLY A 300 -19.31 6.53 3.06
C GLY A 300 -20.24 6.56 1.84
N THR A 301 -21.29 7.37 1.85
CA THR A 301 -22.23 7.52 0.71
C THR A 301 -21.61 8.27 -0.46
N VAL A 302 -20.90 9.39 -0.20
CA VAL A 302 -20.27 10.22 -1.22
C VAL A 302 -19.14 9.45 -1.92
N THR A 303 -18.24 8.84 -1.14
CA THR A 303 -17.12 8.07 -1.68
C THR A 303 -17.62 6.86 -2.50
N ALA A 304 -18.64 6.14 -2.00
CA ALA A 304 -19.24 5.02 -2.73
C ALA A 304 -19.84 5.46 -4.07
N ALA A 305 -20.61 6.56 -4.09
CA ALA A 305 -21.20 7.09 -5.32
C ALA A 305 -20.14 7.53 -6.33
N ALA A 306 -19.10 8.24 -5.88
CA ALA A 306 -17.99 8.67 -6.73
C ALA A 306 -17.25 7.49 -7.36
N SER A 307 -16.93 6.47 -6.56
CA SER A 307 -16.23 5.28 -7.05
C SER A 307 -17.06 4.45 -8.03
N ILE A 308 -18.36 4.28 -7.77
CA ILE A 308 -19.29 3.61 -8.69
C ILE A 308 -19.42 4.39 -10.00
N PHE A 309 -19.51 5.72 -9.94
CA PHE A 309 -19.55 6.60 -11.11
C PHE A 309 -18.30 6.45 -11.97
N LEU A 310 -17.13 6.64 -11.39
CA LEU A 310 -15.86 6.57 -12.11
C LEU A 310 -15.62 5.17 -12.71
N ALA A 311 -15.89 4.10 -11.94
CA ALA A 311 -15.78 2.75 -12.47
C ALA A 311 -16.75 2.46 -13.63
N SER A 312 -17.99 2.98 -13.55
CA SER A 312 -18.99 2.82 -14.63
C SER A 312 -18.58 3.59 -15.89
N ARG A 313 -18.01 4.78 -15.72
CA ARG A 313 -17.59 5.65 -16.81
C ARG A 313 -16.35 5.12 -17.54
N TYR A 314 -15.40 4.61 -16.78
CA TYR A 314 -14.09 4.19 -17.27
C TYR A 314 -13.94 2.66 -17.36
N ALA A 315 -15.05 1.90 -17.42
CA ALA A 315 -14.98 0.45 -17.54
C ALA A 315 -14.25 -0.04 -18.81
N ALA A 316 -14.22 0.78 -19.88
CA ALA A 316 -13.49 0.50 -21.12
C ALA A 316 -12.01 0.94 -21.09
N ASP A 317 -11.65 1.81 -20.16
CA ASP A 317 -10.28 2.29 -19.91
C ASP A 317 -10.01 2.34 -18.40
N PRO A 318 -9.83 1.16 -17.76
CA PRO A 318 -9.77 1.05 -16.30
C PRO A 318 -8.64 1.84 -15.67
N PHE A 319 -7.47 1.91 -16.33
CA PHE A 319 -6.34 2.65 -15.79
C PHE A 319 -6.61 4.15 -15.72
N HIS A 320 -7.20 4.71 -16.75
CA HIS A 320 -7.64 6.12 -16.75
C HIS A 320 -8.63 6.38 -15.59
N GLY A 321 -9.54 5.43 -15.33
CA GLY A 321 -10.51 5.56 -14.23
C GLY A 321 -9.87 5.71 -12.85
N ILE A 322 -8.82 4.96 -12.54
CA ILE A 322 -8.10 5.12 -11.27
C ILE A 322 -7.22 6.38 -11.25
N VAL A 323 -6.70 6.82 -12.39
CA VAL A 323 -5.95 8.08 -12.50
C VAL A 323 -6.88 9.27 -12.23
N GLU A 324 -8.04 9.33 -12.88
CA GLU A 324 -9.03 10.39 -12.64
C GLU A 324 -9.47 10.42 -11.16
N ALA A 325 -9.71 9.25 -10.55
CA ALA A 325 -10.04 9.15 -9.14
C ALA A 325 -8.90 9.66 -8.24
N GLY A 326 -7.68 9.16 -8.46
CA GLY A 326 -6.51 9.46 -7.64
C GLY A 326 -6.02 10.90 -7.77
N PHE A 327 -6.26 11.56 -8.91
CA PHE A 327 -5.83 12.95 -9.12
C PHE A 327 -6.97 13.97 -8.97
N ALA A 328 -8.15 13.56 -8.48
CA ALA A 328 -9.26 14.47 -8.13
C ALA A 328 -8.94 15.28 -6.85
N ARG A 329 -7.93 16.13 -6.93
CA ARG A 329 -7.39 16.88 -5.79
C ARG A 329 -8.45 17.66 -5.02
N GLY A 330 -8.45 17.47 -3.71
CA GLY A 330 -9.44 18.04 -2.79
C GLY A 330 -10.55 17.07 -2.42
N ALA A 331 -10.71 15.98 -3.15
CA ALA A 331 -11.48 14.81 -2.74
C ALA A 331 -10.70 13.95 -1.74
N ASP A 332 -11.22 12.81 -1.38
CA ASP A 332 -10.58 11.73 -0.63
C ASP A 332 -9.94 10.78 -1.66
N THR A 333 -8.74 11.13 -2.13
CA THR A 333 -8.18 10.65 -3.39
C THR A 333 -7.70 9.20 -3.33
N ASP A 334 -7.09 8.78 -2.20
CA ASP A 334 -6.66 7.40 -1.98
C ASP A 334 -7.87 6.46 -1.94
N THR A 335 -8.87 6.77 -1.12
CA THR A 335 -10.05 5.93 -0.96
C THR A 335 -10.89 5.86 -2.24
N VAL A 336 -11.17 7.00 -2.92
CA VAL A 336 -11.94 6.97 -4.18
C VAL A 336 -11.23 6.15 -5.25
N ALA A 337 -9.89 6.30 -5.38
CA ALA A 337 -9.12 5.55 -6.36
C ALA A 337 -9.02 4.06 -6.01
N SER A 338 -8.81 3.73 -4.72
CA SER A 338 -8.81 2.35 -4.23
C SER A 338 -10.14 1.64 -4.53
N MET A 339 -11.26 2.27 -4.17
CA MET A 339 -12.58 1.70 -4.40
C MET A 339 -12.93 1.61 -5.89
N THR A 340 -12.56 2.59 -6.71
CA THR A 340 -12.71 2.57 -8.17
C THR A 340 -11.90 1.41 -8.76
N GLY A 341 -10.63 1.27 -8.36
CA GLY A 341 -9.75 0.18 -8.79
C GLY A 341 -10.28 -1.20 -8.41
N GLY A 342 -10.89 -1.32 -7.24
CA GLY A 342 -11.54 -2.56 -6.78
C GLY A 342 -12.68 -3.00 -7.71
N ILE A 343 -13.56 -2.08 -8.14
CA ILE A 343 -14.64 -2.40 -9.10
C ILE A 343 -14.06 -2.74 -10.48
N LEU A 344 -13.13 -1.91 -10.98
CA LEU A 344 -12.55 -2.09 -12.32
C LEU A 344 -11.76 -3.39 -12.42
N GLY A 345 -11.02 -3.76 -11.37
CA GLY A 345 -10.31 -5.03 -11.29
C GLY A 345 -11.25 -6.24 -11.24
N ALA A 346 -12.37 -6.14 -10.51
CA ALA A 346 -13.42 -7.16 -10.50
C ALA A 346 -14.09 -7.35 -11.88
N LEU A 347 -14.10 -6.32 -12.73
CA LEU A 347 -14.59 -6.39 -14.11
C LEU A 347 -13.54 -6.95 -15.07
N ALA A 348 -12.35 -6.33 -15.08
CA ALA A 348 -11.35 -6.46 -16.14
C ALA A 348 -10.18 -7.40 -15.81
N GLY A 349 -10.11 -7.91 -14.57
CA GLY A 349 -8.96 -8.71 -14.14
C GLY A 349 -7.72 -7.86 -13.89
N ILE A 350 -6.53 -8.39 -14.12
CA ILE A 350 -5.24 -7.79 -13.74
C ILE A 350 -4.53 -7.05 -14.88
N GLU A 351 -4.73 -7.45 -16.14
CA GLU A 351 -3.87 -7.07 -17.27
C GLU A 351 -3.81 -5.55 -17.53
N TRP A 352 -4.90 -4.84 -17.25
CA TRP A 352 -4.98 -3.39 -17.44
C TRP A 352 -4.07 -2.56 -16.51
N LEU A 353 -3.60 -3.16 -15.43
CA LEU A 353 -2.68 -2.51 -14.49
C LEU A 353 -1.24 -2.39 -15.05
N GLY A 354 -0.88 -3.22 -16.04
CA GLY A 354 0.46 -3.21 -16.62
C GLY A 354 1.55 -3.34 -15.55
N ASN A 355 2.60 -2.54 -15.66
CA ASN A 355 3.72 -2.56 -14.71
C ASN A 355 3.34 -2.14 -13.28
N HIS A 356 2.25 -1.41 -13.07
CA HIS A 356 1.82 -0.98 -11.74
C HIS A 356 1.42 -2.17 -10.86
N ALA A 357 0.96 -3.27 -11.47
CA ALA A 357 0.63 -4.50 -10.77
C ALA A 357 1.83 -5.10 -10.01
N GLU A 358 3.05 -4.93 -10.53
CA GLU A 358 4.28 -5.45 -9.93
C GLU A 358 4.99 -4.41 -9.04
N GLN A 359 4.77 -3.13 -9.31
CA GLN A 359 5.46 -2.02 -8.64
C GLN A 359 4.77 -1.57 -7.34
N VAL A 360 3.49 -1.91 -7.15
CA VAL A 360 2.80 -1.59 -5.90
C VAL A 360 3.39 -2.40 -4.75
N GLN A 361 3.47 -1.79 -3.57
CA GLN A 361 3.96 -2.47 -2.37
C GLN A 361 3.24 -3.80 -2.16
N ASP A 362 4.01 -4.85 -1.83
CA ASP A 362 3.50 -6.19 -1.48
C ASP A 362 2.66 -6.87 -2.59
N ALA A 363 2.89 -6.52 -3.87
CA ALA A 363 2.11 -7.01 -5.02
C ALA A 363 1.90 -8.54 -5.01
N ARG A 364 2.96 -9.31 -4.79
CA ARG A 364 2.89 -10.77 -4.73
C ARG A 364 2.03 -11.27 -3.57
N TYR A 365 2.17 -10.66 -2.40
CA TYR A 365 1.35 -10.98 -1.23
C TYR A 365 -0.13 -10.69 -1.49
N ILE A 366 -0.44 -9.56 -2.13
CA ILE A 366 -1.80 -9.16 -2.49
C ILE A 366 -2.44 -10.17 -3.45
N MET A 367 -1.71 -10.60 -4.49
CA MET A 367 -2.16 -11.64 -5.43
C MET A 367 -2.43 -12.98 -4.73
N ASN A 368 -1.47 -13.42 -3.90
CA ASN A 368 -1.59 -14.67 -3.14
C ASN A 368 -2.81 -14.64 -2.19
N MET A 369 -3.13 -13.48 -1.62
CA MET A 369 -4.31 -13.34 -0.76
C MET A 369 -5.62 -13.58 -1.53
N ALA A 370 -5.73 -13.08 -2.76
CA ALA A 370 -6.87 -13.37 -3.63
C ALA A 370 -6.96 -14.88 -3.97
N GLU A 371 -5.85 -15.53 -4.26
CA GLU A 371 -5.81 -16.97 -4.53
C GLU A 371 -6.25 -17.79 -3.32
N LEU A 372 -5.75 -17.48 -2.13
CA LEU A 372 -6.12 -18.16 -0.88
C LEU A 372 -7.62 -18.03 -0.59
N LEU A 373 -8.20 -16.84 -0.79
CA LEU A 373 -9.64 -16.65 -0.63
C LEU A 373 -10.45 -17.41 -1.68
N SER A 374 -9.96 -17.50 -2.91
CA SER A 374 -10.61 -18.22 -4.00
C SER A 374 -10.67 -19.73 -3.77
N SER A 375 -9.61 -20.30 -3.17
CA SER A 375 -9.54 -21.74 -2.90
C SER A 375 -10.55 -22.22 -1.86
N LYS A 376 -11.15 -21.29 -1.10
CA LYS A 376 -12.02 -21.58 0.05
C LYS A 376 -11.40 -22.55 1.07
N GLU A 377 -10.08 -22.73 0.98
CA GLU A 377 -9.34 -23.47 1.98
C GLU A 377 -9.32 -22.64 3.26
N THR A 378 -10.15 -23.03 4.21
CA THR A 378 -10.06 -22.45 5.55
C THR A 378 -8.72 -22.85 6.15
N LEU A 379 -7.98 -21.90 6.71
CA LEU A 379 -6.74 -22.12 7.46
C LEU A 379 -6.98 -22.93 8.76
N VAL A 380 -8.04 -23.74 8.80
CA VAL A 380 -8.47 -24.54 9.97
C VAL A 380 -7.60 -25.77 10.20
N LYS A 381 -6.64 -26.06 9.31
CA LYS A 381 -5.70 -27.16 9.52
C LYS A 381 -4.33 -26.64 9.99
N ASP A 382 -4.18 -26.62 11.30
CA ASP A 382 -2.91 -26.84 12.01
C ASP A 382 -1.70 -25.97 11.62
N LYS A 383 -1.43 -24.97 12.42
CA LYS A 383 -0.13 -24.38 12.77
C LYS A 383 -0.06 -22.86 12.89
N ILE A 384 -1.04 -22.09 12.53
CA ILE A 384 -1.06 -20.72 13.05
C ILE A 384 -1.60 -20.85 14.47
N CYS A 385 -0.71 -20.74 15.43
CA CYS A 385 -1.06 -20.63 16.84
C CYS A 385 -1.95 -19.38 16.98
N ALA A 386 -3.23 -19.56 16.71
CA ALA A 386 -4.23 -18.50 16.82
C ALA A 386 -4.23 -18.07 18.28
N ARG A 387 -3.46 -17.02 18.60
CA ARG A 387 -3.66 -16.32 19.85
C ARG A 387 -5.13 -15.97 19.89
N THR A 388 -5.83 -16.49 20.87
CA THR A 388 -7.29 -16.32 20.99
C THR A 388 -7.70 -14.86 21.08
N LYS A 389 -6.77 -13.97 21.44
CA LYS A 389 -6.99 -12.53 21.54
C LYS A 389 -5.66 -11.77 21.69
N ILE A 390 -5.47 -10.69 20.93
CA ILE A 390 -4.38 -9.74 21.13
C ILE A 390 -4.71 -8.82 22.30
N THR A 391 -3.75 -8.60 23.18
CA THR A 391 -3.87 -7.73 24.35
C THR A 391 -2.82 -6.61 24.28
N LYS A 392 -3.01 -5.55 25.06
CA LYS A 392 -2.03 -4.48 25.20
C LYS A 392 -0.66 -5.02 25.60
N SER A 393 -0.59 -5.99 26.53
CA SER A 393 0.67 -6.60 26.96
C SER A 393 1.41 -7.27 25.79
N HIS A 394 0.71 -7.96 24.88
CA HIS A 394 1.33 -8.54 23.67
C HIS A 394 1.95 -7.45 22.77
N LEU A 395 1.24 -6.33 22.59
CA LEU A 395 1.74 -5.22 21.78
C LEU A 395 2.89 -4.45 22.45
N ASP A 396 2.86 -4.34 23.78
CA ASP A 396 3.95 -3.71 24.54
C ASP A 396 5.20 -4.61 24.53
N SER A 397 5.05 -5.94 24.62
CA SER A 397 6.14 -6.89 24.45
C SER A 397 6.75 -6.84 23.04
N LEU A 398 5.92 -6.72 22.01
CA LEU A 398 6.38 -6.52 20.63
C LEU A 398 7.22 -5.24 20.52
N MET A 399 6.76 -4.13 21.11
CA MET A 399 7.51 -2.88 21.07
C MET A 399 8.86 -2.98 21.79
N ALA A 400 8.91 -3.64 22.94
CA ALA A 400 10.15 -3.88 23.66
C ALA A 400 11.13 -4.75 22.83
N GLN A 401 10.61 -5.75 22.12
CA GLN A 401 11.41 -6.60 21.23
C GLN A 401 11.97 -5.83 20.06
N LEU A 402 11.15 -4.97 19.41
CA LEU A 402 11.58 -4.11 18.32
C LEU A 402 12.70 -3.13 18.71
N GLU A 403 12.61 -2.56 19.93
CA GLU A 403 13.64 -1.65 20.44
C GLU A 403 15.01 -2.32 20.63
N MET A 404 15.03 -3.63 20.80
CA MET A 404 16.25 -4.43 20.92
C MET A 404 16.67 -5.08 19.61
N SER A 405 15.80 -5.09 18.60
CA SER A 405 16.04 -5.78 17.33
C SER A 405 17.07 -5.06 16.47
N LYS A 406 17.87 -5.85 15.77
CA LYS A 406 18.84 -5.40 14.76
C LYS A 406 18.31 -5.73 13.37
N LEU A 407 18.91 -5.13 12.36
CA LEU A 407 18.66 -5.48 10.97
C LEU A 407 18.89 -6.99 10.76
N GLY A 408 17.95 -7.67 10.13
CA GLY A 408 17.99 -9.10 9.87
C GLY A 408 17.39 -9.99 10.97
N ASP A 409 17.12 -9.46 12.18
CA ASP A 409 16.53 -10.25 13.27
C ASP A 409 15.13 -10.73 12.92
N LYS A 410 14.87 -12.00 13.21
CA LYS A 410 13.58 -12.66 12.99
C LYS A 410 12.85 -12.90 14.32
N PHE A 411 11.55 -12.69 14.33
CA PHE A 411 10.70 -12.94 15.48
C PHE A 411 9.24 -13.09 15.08
N LEU A 412 8.40 -13.52 16.04
CA LEU A 412 6.96 -13.63 15.83
C LEU A 412 6.30 -12.27 16.06
N PHE A 413 5.60 -11.79 15.04
CA PHE A 413 4.73 -10.62 15.16
C PHE A 413 3.52 -10.93 16.04
N SER A 414 2.76 -9.90 16.44
CA SER A 414 1.62 -10.09 17.35
C SER A 414 0.52 -10.98 16.79
N ASP A 415 0.34 -11.05 15.49
CA ASP A 415 -0.62 -11.92 14.80
C ASP A 415 -0.13 -13.36 14.60
N GLY A 416 1.09 -13.67 15.04
CA GLY A 416 1.70 -14.99 14.97
C GLY A 416 2.51 -15.27 13.70
N ARG A 417 2.59 -14.33 12.77
CA ARG A 417 3.46 -14.44 11.60
C ARG A 417 4.92 -14.19 11.98
N GLU A 418 5.84 -14.95 11.40
CA GLU A 418 7.26 -14.64 11.50
C GLU A 418 7.56 -13.41 10.64
N VAL A 419 8.30 -12.45 11.21
CA VAL A 419 8.73 -11.23 10.54
C VAL A 419 10.24 -11.06 10.71
N GLN A 420 10.85 -10.38 9.75
CA GLN A 420 12.25 -9.97 9.79
C GLN A 420 12.35 -8.45 9.80
N THR A 421 13.23 -7.89 10.65
CA THR A 421 13.54 -6.46 10.62
C THR A 421 14.34 -6.14 9.35
N SER A 422 13.69 -5.45 8.39
CA SER A 422 14.27 -5.15 7.08
C SER A 422 14.90 -3.76 7.02
N ALA A 423 14.40 -2.79 7.80
CA ALA A 423 14.98 -1.46 7.91
C ALA A 423 14.58 -0.76 9.21
N LEU A 424 15.42 0.19 9.64
CA LEU A 424 15.12 1.16 10.69
C LEU A 424 15.09 2.55 10.07
N LEU A 425 13.94 3.22 10.15
CA LEU A 425 13.68 4.50 9.51
C LEU A 425 13.60 5.59 10.58
N ASN A 426 14.51 6.56 10.54
CA ASN A 426 14.47 7.74 11.39
C ASN A 426 13.69 8.84 10.68
N HIS A 427 12.63 9.35 11.31
CA HIS A 427 11.79 10.39 10.75
C HIS A 427 12.27 11.78 11.17
N GLN A 428 12.20 12.74 10.24
CA GLN A 428 12.54 14.11 10.53
C GLN A 428 11.51 14.71 11.49
N SER A 429 11.95 15.00 12.72
CA SER A 429 11.10 15.70 13.69
C SER A 429 10.87 17.15 13.28
N LEU A 430 9.64 17.62 13.39
CA LEU A 430 9.26 19.04 13.24
C LEU A 430 9.14 19.74 14.60
N SER A 431 9.52 19.06 15.68
CA SER A 431 9.52 19.57 17.06
C SER A 431 10.84 19.22 17.75
N LYS A 432 11.36 20.15 18.54
CA LYS A 432 12.59 19.91 19.35
C LYS A 432 12.40 18.89 20.48
N THR A 433 11.15 18.46 20.74
CA THR A 433 10.79 17.63 21.90
C THR A 433 10.37 16.22 21.51
N THR A 434 10.43 15.84 20.24
CA THR A 434 9.96 14.53 19.78
C THR A 434 10.99 13.82 18.91
N VAL A 435 10.99 12.49 19.00
CA VAL A 435 11.72 11.58 18.11
C VAL A 435 10.72 10.55 17.58
N ALA A 436 10.72 10.31 16.28
CA ALA A 436 9.89 9.32 15.64
C ALA A 436 10.76 8.35 14.84
N VAL A 437 10.57 7.06 15.07
CA VAL A 437 11.31 5.97 14.42
C VAL A 437 10.32 4.92 13.96
N SER A 438 10.53 4.32 12.78
CA SER A 438 9.76 3.17 12.30
C SER A 438 10.68 1.99 11.99
N TRP A 439 10.23 0.81 12.35
CA TRP A 439 10.80 -0.46 11.89
C TRP A 439 10.02 -0.92 10.67
N LYS A 440 10.69 -1.12 9.54
CA LYS A 440 10.13 -1.87 8.42
C LYS A 440 10.36 -3.34 8.69
N LEU A 441 9.28 -4.11 8.75
CA LEU A 441 9.29 -5.54 8.95
C LEU A 441 8.79 -6.22 7.68
N THR A 442 9.44 -7.28 7.25
CA THR A 442 8.97 -8.12 6.16
C THR A 442 8.49 -9.44 6.75
N ALA A 443 7.21 -9.75 6.58
CA ALA A 443 6.65 -11.03 7.01
C ALA A 443 7.02 -12.15 6.01
N THR A 444 7.05 -13.39 6.48
CA THR A 444 7.39 -14.57 5.65
C THR A 444 6.40 -14.81 4.51
N ASP A 445 5.18 -14.29 4.63
CA ASP A 445 4.17 -14.28 3.56
C ASP A 445 4.39 -13.17 2.52
N GLY A 446 5.35 -12.28 2.74
CA GLY A 446 5.75 -11.20 1.84
C GLY A 446 5.14 -9.84 2.17
N GLN A 447 4.31 -9.69 3.22
CA GLN A 447 3.77 -8.39 3.61
C GLN A 447 4.82 -7.52 4.30
N SER A 448 4.89 -6.24 3.93
CA SER A 448 5.66 -5.21 4.62
C SER A 448 4.82 -4.51 5.68
N LEU A 449 5.35 -4.39 6.90
CA LEU A 449 4.71 -3.74 8.04
C LEU A 449 5.61 -2.62 8.56
N TYR A 450 5.07 -1.43 8.78
CA TYR A 450 5.80 -0.29 9.31
C TYR A 450 5.36 0.01 10.73
N VAL A 451 6.11 -0.45 11.73
CA VAL A 451 5.78 -0.24 13.14
C VAL A 451 6.47 1.02 13.64
N LYS A 452 5.70 2.00 14.08
CA LYS A 452 6.19 3.32 14.49
C LYS A 452 6.21 3.48 16.00
N LYS A 453 7.30 4.06 16.51
CA LYS A 453 7.41 4.57 17.89
C LYS A 453 7.67 6.07 17.87
N ILE A 454 6.88 6.79 18.65
CA ILE A 454 7.07 8.22 18.89
C ILE A 454 7.36 8.41 20.37
N SER A 455 8.46 9.07 20.70
CA SER A 455 8.88 9.37 22.07
C SER A 455 9.19 10.85 22.24
N ARG A 456 9.12 11.34 23.48
CA ARG A 456 9.63 12.67 23.80
C ARG A 456 11.14 12.63 23.78
N PHE A 457 11.74 13.69 23.24
CA PHE A 457 13.17 13.91 23.32
C PHE A 457 13.60 13.97 24.79
N ASN A 458 14.42 13.02 25.23
CA ASN A 458 15.10 13.09 26.51
C ASN A 458 16.60 13.14 26.25
N PRO A 459 17.27 14.30 26.49
CA PRO A 459 18.70 14.46 26.25
C PRO A 459 19.54 13.41 26.97
N GLU A 460 19.15 13.02 28.19
CA GLU A 460 19.87 12.03 28.99
C GLU A 460 19.74 10.59 28.44
N LYS A 461 18.63 10.27 27.78
CA LYS A 461 18.47 8.97 27.09
C LYS A 461 19.20 8.91 25.76
N ILE A 462 19.36 10.04 25.08
CA ILE A 462 20.11 10.09 23.81
C ILE A 462 21.60 9.95 24.03
N ILE A 463 22.14 10.46 25.11
CA ILE A 463 23.53 10.17 25.45
C ILE A 463 23.71 8.66 25.58
N LYS A 464 22.79 7.93 26.22
CA LYS A 464 22.84 6.47 26.29
C LYS A 464 22.51 5.75 24.97
N THR A 465 21.58 6.28 24.13
CA THR A 465 21.25 5.68 22.82
C THR A 465 22.22 6.13 21.72
N ASN A 466 22.73 7.35 21.76
CA ASN A 466 23.81 7.77 20.85
C ASN A 466 25.15 7.17 21.25
N GLU A 467 25.44 7.00 22.55
CA GLU A 467 26.56 6.16 22.97
C GLU A 467 26.34 4.68 22.58
N ALA A 468 25.14 4.14 22.68
CA ALA A 468 24.84 2.79 22.17
C ALA A 468 24.84 2.71 20.63
N ILE A 469 24.44 3.75 19.92
CA ILE A 469 24.48 3.82 18.44
C ILE A 469 25.90 4.17 17.96
N HIS A 470 26.62 5.07 18.63
CA HIS A 470 28.02 5.32 18.38
C HIS A 470 28.95 4.23 18.94
N ILE A 471 28.60 3.60 20.06
CA ILE A 471 29.36 2.50 20.65
C ILE A 471 29.19 1.19 19.85
N ASN A 472 28.07 0.96 19.16
CA ASN A 472 27.93 -0.18 18.24
C ASN A 472 28.59 0.03 16.86
N LEU A 473 28.98 1.25 16.52
CA LEU A 473 29.90 1.52 15.41
C LEU A 473 31.37 1.58 15.86
N SER A 474 31.65 1.66 17.16
CA SER A 474 33.01 1.87 17.67
C SER A 474 33.48 0.86 18.72
N THR A 475 32.69 -0.11 19.13
CA THR A 475 33.14 -1.12 20.09
C THR A 475 32.53 -2.52 19.92
N LYS A 476 32.73 -3.16 18.79
CA LYS A 476 33.55 -4.35 18.86
C LYS A 476 35.00 -3.81 18.95
N THR A 477 35.60 -3.89 20.08
CA THR A 477 37.06 -3.97 20.18
C THR A 477 37.43 -5.27 19.45
N ILE A 478 37.49 -5.18 18.13
CA ILE A 478 38.35 -6.04 17.33
C ILE A 478 39.69 -5.66 17.89
N GLY A 479 40.37 -6.60 18.57
CA GLY A 479 41.73 -6.36 19.02
C GLY A 479 42.46 -5.67 17.88
N GLU A 480 43.20 -4.64 18.19
CA GLU A 480 43.87 -3.73 17.27
C GLU A 480 44.57 -4.49 16.12
N THR A 481 43.79 -4.88 15.14
CA THR A 481 44.32 -5.20 13.82
C THR A 481 44.12 -3.94 13.03
N GLU A 482 45.18 -3.13 12.93
CA GLU A 482 45.19 -1.92 12.11
C GLU A 482 44.69 -2.32 10.70
N LEU A 483 43.54 -1.75 10.28
CA LEU A 483 43.14 -1.83 8.89
C LEU A 483 44.19 -1.16 8.03
N GLN A 484 44.59 -1.83 6.95
CA GLN A 484 45.56 -1.27 6.03
C GLN A 484 45.01 0.00 5.38
N LYS A 485 45.85 1.05 5.27
CA LYS A 485 45.44 2.28 4.62
C LYS A 485 45.21 2.05 3.14
N VAL A 486 44.04 2.38 2.65
CA VAL A 486 43.64 2.30 1.24
C VAL A 486 43.79 3.68 0.60
N ASN A 487 44.51 3.75 -0.53
CA ASN A 487 44.58 4.97 -1.33
C ASN A 487 43.53 4.86 -2.47
N VAL A 488 42.47 5.67 -2.37
CA VAL A 488 41.48 5.81 -3.44
C VAL A 488 42.06 6.74 -4.51
N THR A 489 42.28 6.21 -5.72
CA THR A 489 42.83 6.97 -6.85
C THR A 489 41.75 7.69 -7.64
N ASN A 490 40.56 7.12 -7.72
CA ASN A 490 39.44 7.75 -8.42
C ASN A 490 38.10 7.16 -7.93
N MET A 491 37.03 7.95 -8.11
CA MET A 491 35.65 7.52 -7.86
C MET A 491 34.76 7.96 -9.03
N ALA A 492 33.99 7.02 -9.59
CA ALA A 492 33.09 7.29 -10.71
C ALA A 492 31.74 6.59 -10.54
N VAL A 493 30.70 7.19 -11.11
CA VAL A 493 29.37 6.61 -11.18
C VAL A 493 29.21 5.87 -12.50
N LYS A 494 28.88 4.57 -12.46
CA LYS A 494 28.63 3.76 -13.63
C LYS A 494 27.14 3.78 -13.99
N LEU A 495 26.82 4.30 -15.18
CA LEU A 495 25.47 4.35 -15.73
C LEU A 495 25.30 3.32 -16.83
N ARG A 496 24.29 2.47 -16.72
CA ARG A 496 23.90 1.57 -17.80
C ARG A 496 22.97 2.30 -18.76
N VAL A 497 23.35 2.33 -20.06
CA VAL A 497 22.67 3.09 -21.09
C VAL A 497 22.14 2.19 -22.21
N ARG A 498 20.96 2.49 -22.72
CA ARG A 498 20.33 1.74 -23.81
C ARG A 498 20.94 2.07 -25.17
N ASP A 499 21.36 3.31 -25.35
CA ASP A 499 21.93 3.83 -26.61
C ASP A 499 23.20 4.61 -26.24
N MET A 500 24.35 4.00 -26.53
CA MET A 500 25.65 4.55 -26.15
C MET A 500 25.95 5.87 -26.89
N GLU A 501 25.56 5.99 -28.16
CA GLU A 501 25.83 7.19 -28.94
C GLU A 501 25.02 8.37 -28.45
N LYS A 502 23.73 8.17 -28.18
CA LYS A 502 22.86 9.23 -27.62
C LYS A 502 23.28 9.63 -26.22
N SER A 503 23.61 8.67 -25.37
CA SER A 503 24.06 8.96 -24.02
C SER A 503 25.42 9.64 -24.03
N ARG A 504 26.38 9.19 -24.87
CA ARG A 504 27.66 9.86 -25.07
C ARG A 504 27.46 11.30 -25.52
N PHE A 505 26.64 11.52 -26.57
CA PHE A 505 26.32 12.85 -27.08
C PHE A 505 25.77 13.76 -25.96
N PHE A 506 24.88 13.24 -25.15
CA PHE A 506 24.29 13.99 -24.04
C PHE A 506 25.36 14.38 -23.00
N TYR A 507 26.13 13.43 -22.52
CA TYR A 507 27.13 13.71 -21.47
C TYR A 507 28.30 14.56 -22.00
N GLU A 508 28.77 14.31 -23.22
CA GLU A 508 29.89 15.04 -23.82
C GLU A 508 29.47 16.41 -24.35
N ARG A 509 28.39 16.47 -25.17
CA ARG A 509 28.02 17.69 -25.91
C ARG A 509 26.99 18.54 -25.18
N VAL A 510 26.03 17.91 -24.50
CA VAL A 510 24.97 18.66 -23.81
C VAL A 510 25.45 19.10 -22.43
N LEU A 511 26.08 18.20 -21.67
CA LEU A 511 26.59 18.49 -20.33
C LEU A 511 28.04 18.98 -20.30
N GLY A 512 28.75 18.93 -21.40
CA GLY A 512 30.12 19.44 -21.52
C GLY A 512 31.17 18.60 -20.77
N LEU A 513 30.86 17.32 -20.44
CA LEU A 513 31.82 16.46 -19.74
C LEU A 513 32.88 15.95 -20.72
N ARG A 514 34.14 16.11 -20.37
CA ARG A 514 35.24 15.64 -21.20
C ARG A 514 35.30 14.11 -21.21
N VAL A 515 35.35 13.50 -22.42
CA VAL A 515 35.66 12.06 -22.57
C VAL A 515 37.13 11.87 -22.20
N GLU A 516 37.40 11.12 -21.15
CA GLU A 516 38.74 10.87 -20.64
C GLU A 516 39.34 9.58 -21.20
N LYS A 517 38.49 8.54 -21.23
CA LYS A 517 38.85 7.21 -21.75
C LYS A 517 37.63 6.55 -22.39
N GLU A 518 37.84 5.72 -23.40
CA GLU A 518 36.79 4.94 -24.05
C GLU A 518 37.28 3.58 -24.50
N SER A 519 36.34 2.64 -24.64
CA SER A 519 36.54 1.33 -25.24
C SER A 519 35.28 0.94 -26.02
N ASN A 520 35.30 -0.17 -26.72
CA ASN A 520 34.11 -0.68 -27.42
C ASN A 520 32.94 -1.02 -26.46
N TYR A 521 33.18 -1.00 -25.15
CA TYR A 521 32.21 -1.45 -24.15
C TYR A 521 31.87 -0.43 -23.08
N TRP A 522 32.59 0.70 -23.03
CA TRP A 522 32.32 1.77 -22.06
C TRP A 522 32.99 3.08 -22.47
N VAL A 523 32.41 4.18 -22.01
CA VAL A 523 32.93 5.54 -22.20
C VAL A 523 32.99 6.22 -20.82
N LYS A 524 34.16 6.78 -20.44
CA LYS A 524 34.32 7.56 -19.22
C LYS A 524 34.29 9.04 -19.54
N CYS A 525 33.29 9.74 -18.98
CA CYS A 525 33.09 11.19 -19.08
C CYS A 525 33.22 11.80 -17.67
N GLY A 526 34.37 12.34 -17.32
CA GLY A 526 34.66 12.80 -15.95
C GLY A 526 34.46 11.67 -14.93
N ASN A 527 33.64 11.88 -13.93
CA ASN A 527 33.32 10.88 -12.89
C ASN A 527 32.15 9.96 -13.28
N ILE A 528 31.74 9.92 -14.54
CA ILE A 528 30.68 9.04 -15.02
C ILE A 528 31.25 8.05 -16.02
N VAL A 529 30.91 6.76 -15.84
CA VAL A 529 31.25 5.70 -16.79
C VAL A 529 29.96 5.18 -17.40
N LEU A 530 29.79 5.39 -18.70
CA LEU A 530 28.67 4.88 -19.48
C LEU A 530 28.97 3.46 -19.94
N VAL A 531 28.03 2.53 -19.71
CA VAL A 531 28.16 1.13 -20.08
C VAL A 531 26.90 0.69 -20.83
N PRO A 532 26.99 0.05 -22.01
CA PRO A 532 25.81 -0.38 -22.73
C PRO A 532 25.03 -1.44 -21.93
N LEU A 533 23.71 -1.41 -22.02
CA LEU A 533 22.84 -2.48 -21.59
C LEU A 533 23.10 -3.69 -22.47
N ASP A 534 23.56 -4.80 -21.87
CA ASP A 534 23.83 -6.04 -22.60
C ASP A 534 22.52 -6.74 -23.02
N PRO A 535 22.21 -6.82 -24.32
CA PRO A 535 20.96 -7.41 -24.78
C PRO A 535 20.86 -8.93 -24.50
N VAL A 536 21.98 -9.61 -24.29
CA VAL A 536 22.00 -11.06 -23.99
C VAL A 536 21.62 -11.32 -22.53
N LYS A 537 21.93 -10.40 -21.63
CA LYS A 537 21.52 -10.50 -20.22
C LYS A 537 20.01 -10.28 -20.04
N LYS A 538 19.36 -9.56 -20.96
CA LYS A 538 17.91 -9.36 -20.96
C LYS A 538 17.12 -10.68 -21.07
N GLN A 539 17.67 -11.71 -21.71
CA GLN A 539 17.04 -13.03 -21.81
C GLN A 539 17.28 -13.94 -20.59
N ARG A 540 18.33 -13.71 -19.81
CA ARG A 540 18.60 -14.50 -18.59
C ARG A 540 17.90 -13.96 -17.33
N PHE A 541 17.39 -12.75 -17.36
CA PHE A 541 16.74 -12.07 -16.24
C PHE A 541 15.23 -11.86 -16.45
N SER A 542 14.60 -12.75 -17.23
CA SER A 542 13.18 -12.68 -17.56
C SER A 542 12.27 -13.19 -16.45
N SER A 543 12.45 -12.89 -15.20
CA SER A 543 11.38 -12.95 -14.19
C SER A 543 11.72 -12.40 -12.81
N GLU A 544 12.97 -12.16 -12.45
CA GLU A 544 13.27 -11.82 -11.05
C GLU A 544 14.15 -10.60 -10.81
N SER A 545 14.60 -9.84 -11.82
CA SER A 545 15.60 -8.78 -11.59
C SER A 545 15.53 -7.55 -12.49
N LEU A 546 14.40 -7.16 -13.02
CA LEU A 546 14.26 -5.89 -13.76
C LEU A 546 14.43 -4.63 -12.88
N THR A 547 14.43 -4.78 -11.58
CA THR A 547 14.72 -3.70 -10.62
C THR A 547 16.21 -3.44 -10.43
N SER A 548 17.10 -4.39 -10.75
CA SER A 548 18.54 -4.21 -10.59
C SER A 548 19.22 -3.41 -11.72
N ASP A 549 18.57 -3.28 -12.89
CA ASP A 549 19.16 -2.60 -14.03
C ASP A 549 19.11 -1.05 -13.95
N MET A 550 18.42 -0.50 -12.98
CA MET A 550 18.38 0.93 -12.67
C MET A 550 19.20 1.32 -11.43
N ILE A 551 19.87 0.37 -10.77
CA ILE A 551 20.70 0.67 -9.62
C ILE A 551 21.98 1.36 -10.12
N GLN A 552 22.15 2.60 -9.75
CA GLN A 552 23.42 3.32 -9.92
C GLN A 552 24.46 2.62 -9.05
N THR A 553 25.50 2.05 -9.67
CA THR A 553 26.61 1.44 -8.95
C THR A 553 27.71 2.49 -8.77
N ILE A 554 28.11 2.74 -7.54
CA ILE A 554 29.28 3.58 -7.25
C ILE A 554 30.53 2.77 -7.60
N CYS A 555 31.35 3.27 -8.52
CA CYS A 555 32.62 2.64 -8.85
C CYS A 555 33.76 3.40 -8.20
N ILE A 556 34.64 2.69 -7.50
CA ILE A 556 35.82 3.22 -6.84
C ILE A 556 37.07 2.56 -7.46
N GLU A 557 37.90 3.35 -8.09
CA GLU A 557 39.20 2.91 -8.60
C GLU A 557 40.25 2.98 -7.48
N VAL A 558 40.99 1.90 -7.27
CA VAL A 558 41.97 1.76 -6.19
C VAL A 558 43.33 1.28 -6.71
N GLU A 559 44.40 1.59 -5.98
CA GLU A 559 45.77 1.12 -6.31
C GLU A 559 45.94 -0.37 -6.03
N SER A 560 45.25 -0.93 -5.03
CA SER A 560 45.33 -2.36 -4.67
C SER A 560 43.97 -2.88 -4.28
N LEU A 561 43.40 -3.71 -5.14
CA LEU A 561 42.11 -4.38 -4.92
C LEU A 561 42.19 -5.40 -3.77
N GLU A 562 43.32 -6.10 -3.63
CA GLU A 562 43.54 -7.11 -2.59
C GLU A 562 43.45 -6.51 -1.18
N VAL A 563 44.01 -5.31 -0.96
CA VAL A 563 43.92 -4.60 0.32
C VAL A 563 42.46 -4.26 0.65
N VAL A 564 41.72 -3.73 -0.33
CA VAL A 564 40.33 -3.36 -0.11
C VAL A 564 39.47 -4.59 0.12
N TYR A 565 39.69 -5.67 -0.64
CA TYR A 565 38.98 -6.95 -0.48
C TYR A 565 39.21 -7.52 0.93
N SER A 566 40.46 -7.50 1.41
CA SER A 566 40.82 -7.94 2.78
C SER A 566 40.09 -7.11 3.84
N ASN A 567 40.07 -5.77 3.68
CA ASN A 567 39.37 -4.87 4.60
C ASN A 567 37.85 -5.14 4.61
N VAL A 568 37.24 -5.32 3.44
CA VAL A 568 35.80 -5.63 3.31
C VAL A 568 35.45 -6.94 4.03
N CYS A 569 36.30 -7.97 3.87
CA CYS A 569 36.14 -9.25 4.56
C CYS A 569 36.30 -9.10 6.09
N GLN A 570 37.29 -8.32 6.55
CA GLN A 570 37.53 -8.11 7.99
C GLN A 570 36.36 -7.43 8.69
N VAL A 571 35.71 -6.46 8.05
CA VAL A 571 34.54 -5.78 8.61
C VAL A 571 33.24 -6.58 8.42
N GLY A 572 33.29 -7.71 7.71
CA GLY A 572 32.13 -8.57 7.47
C GLY A 572 31.10 -7.98 6.53
N ALA A 573 31.51 -7.07 5.62
CA ALA A 573 30.63 -6.57 4.58
C ALA A 573 30.35 -7.65 3.52
N GLU A 574 29.14 -7.66 2.97
CA GLU A 574 28.72 -8.68 2.01
C GLU A 574 29.42 -8.48 0.66
N ILE A 575 30.05 -9.54 0.14
CA ILE A 575 30.60 -9.57 -1.22
C ILE A 575 29.47 -10.00 -2.16
N PHE A 576 28.94 -9.04 -2.92
CA PHE A 576 27.85 -9.29 -3.87
C PHE A 576 28.33 -10.00 -5.15
N LYS A 577 29.54 -9.63 -5.64
CA LYS A 577 30.22 -10.32 -6.74
C LYS A 577 31.67 -10.54 -6.36
N PRO A 578 32.17 -11.79 -6.43
CA PRO A 578 33.56 -12.09 -6.11
C PRO A 578 34.53 -11.46 -7.12
N THR A 579 35.80 -11.41 -6.74
CA THR A 579 36.85 -10.88 -7.60
C THR A 579 36.88 -11.58 -8.96
N SER A 580 36.90 -10.80 -10.02
CA SER A 580 37.03 -11.28 -11.40
C SER A 580 37.85 -10.31 -12.23
N GLU A 581 38.50 -10.85 -13.28
CA GLU A 581 39.23 -10.04 -14.25
C GLU A 581 38.37 -9.84 -15.50
N LYS A 582 38.30 -8.62 -15.98
CA LYS A 582 37.61 -8.30 -17.22
C LYS A 582 38.28 -7.11 -17.91
N GLN A 583 38.77 -7.34 -19.13
CA GLN A 583 39.30 -6.27 -20.00
C GLN A 583 40.44 -5.44 -19.37
N GLY A 584 41.36 -6.11 -18.67
CA GLY A 584 42.48 -5.43 -18.03
C GLY A 584 42.15 -4.74 -16.70
N TRP A 585 40.99 -5.05 -16.12
CA TRP A 585 40.57 -4.60 -14.80
C TRP A 585 40.30 -5.79 -13.89
N LEU A 586 40.85 -5.77 -12.70
CA LEU A 586 40.34 -6.58 -11.58
C LEU A 586 39.21 -5.82 -10.92
N HIS A 587 38.12 -6.50 -10.62
CA HIS A 587 36.99 -5.90 -9.94
C HIS A 587 36.28 -6.89 -9.04
N PHE A 588 35.65 -6.38 -7.98
CA PHE A 588 34.62 -7.05 -7.19
C PHE A 588 33.55 -6.06 -6.79
N THR A 589 32.37 -6.54 -6.40
CA THR A 589 31.30 -5.70 -5.90
C THR A 589 30.93 -6.12 -4.48
N CYS A 590 30.92 -5.17 -3.55
CA CYS A 590 30.41 -5.37 -2.19
C CYS A 590 29.18 -4.49 -1.95
N LEU A 591 28.46 -4.78 -0.88
CA LEU A 591 27.39 -3.91 -0.40
C LEU A 591 27.94 -2.99 0.67
N ASP A 592 27.58 -1.71 0.61
CA ASP A 592 27.84 -0.79 1.70
C ASP A 592 26.89 -1.07 2.90
N PRO A 593 27.06 -0.41 4.06
CA PRO A 593 26.18 -0.63 5.20
C PRO A 593 24.71 -0.31 4.97
N ASP A 594 24.40 0.46 3.93
CA ASP A 594 23.04 0.82 3.52
C ASP A 594 22.47 -0.10 2.45
N GLY A 595 23.26 -1.09 2.00
CA GLY A 595 22.87 -2.07 0.99
C GLY A 595 23.07 -1.59 -0.45
N ASN A 596 23.79 -0.48 -0.69
CA ASN A 596 24.11 -0.02 -2.03
C ASN A 596 25.27 -0.83 -2.61
N ALA A 597 25.20 -1.13 -3.91
CA ALA A 597 26.27 -1.84 -4.59
C ALA A 597 27.45 -0.90 -4.87
N VAL A 598 28.64 -1.27 -4.38
CA VAL A 598 29.89 -0.57 -4.63
C VAL A 598 30.82 -1.50 -5.40
N GLU A 599 31.17 -1.13 -6.62
CA GLU A 599 32.13 -1.83 -7.47
C GLU A 599 33.51 -1.24 -7.25
N ILE A 600 34.45 -2.08 -6.87
CA ILE A 600 35.85 -1.72 -6.62
C ILE A 600 36.65 -2.21 -7.82
N ASP A 601 37.36 -1.29 -8.46
CA ASP A 601 38.10 -1.53 -9.68
C ASP A 601 39.58 -1.23 -9.51
N GLN A 602 40.46 -2.12 -10.01
CA GLN A 602 41.90 -1.90 -10.12
C GLN A 602 42.32 -2.15 -11.57
N LEU A 603 42.99 -1.18 -12.17
CA LEU A 603 43.60 -1.35 -13.49
C LEU A 603 44.79 -2.30 -13.41
N ILE A 604 44.81 -3.34 -14.21
CA ILE A 604 45.97 -4.24 -14.38
C ILE A 604 46.79 -3.71 -15.55
N PHE A 605 48.04 -3.38 -15.29
CA PHE A 605 49.00 -2.94 -16.32
C PHE A 605 49.64 -4.14 -17.01
#